data_1b71d42d9a5c06023f350b43f72c39c8
#
_entry.id   1b71d42d9a5c06023f350b43f72c39c8
#
_cell.length_a   1.000
_cell.length_b   1.000
_cell.length_c   1.000
_cell.angle_alpha   90.00
_cell.angle_beta   90.00
_cell.angle_gamma   90.00
#
_symmetry.space_group_name_H-M   'P 1'
#
loop_
_entity.id
_entity.type
_entity.pdbx_description
1 polymer ?
#
loop_
_entity_poly.entity_id
_entity_poly.type
_entity_poly.pdbx_seq_one_letter_code
_entity_poly.pdbx_strand_id
1 'polypeptide(L)'
;IDMHVHLENEYDGNTQIRKYTADEADIAYNSVKFAEVTLLNGFTTVRDLGGTGVNISLRNAINKGKIIGQRVITAGKTIATKGGHADPTNGSNRKLIGDPVPKEGVINSVEDAKKAVRQRYKNGADCIKITATGGVLSVAKSGDNPQFTIEEVKAICDMAKDYGMHVAAHAHGDE
;
A
#
# COMPACT_ATOMS: atom_id res chain seq x y z
N ILE A 1 -0.94 -18.04 8.38
CA ILE A 1 -1.48 -16.90 7.60
C ILE A 1 -1.21 -15.61 8.35
N ASP A 2 -0.69 -14.59 7.66
CA ASP A 2 -0.62 -13.22 8.17
C ASP A 2 -1.44 -12.30 7.26
N MET A 3 -2.36 -11.55 7.84
CA MET A 3 -3.32 -10.73 7.11
C MET A 3 -2.87 -9.28 6.92
N HIS A 4 -1.67 -8.90 7.42
CA HIS A 4 -1.12 -7.56 7.24
C HIS A 4 0.40 -7.55 7.28
N VAL A 5 1.00 -7.68 6.12
CA VAL A 5 2.46 -7.60 5.94
C VAL A 5 2.84 -6.52 4.91
N HIS A 6 4.12 -6.18 4.88
CA HIS A 6 4.77 -5.33 3.87
C HIS A 6 6.08 -5.99 3.44
N LEU A 7 6.06 -6.66 2.29
CA LEU A 7 7.20 -7.45 1.81
C LEU A 7 8.28 -6.64 1.07
N GLU A 8 8.05 -5.36 0.84
CA GLU A 8 9.01 -4.50 0.14
C GLU A 8 9.96 -3.73 1.06
N ASN A 9 9.61 -3.57 2.33
CA ASN A 9 10.26 -2.63 3.22
C ASN A 9 10.91 -3.30 4.43
N GLU A 10 12.08 -2.78 4.78
CA GLU A 10 12.75 -3.00 6.04
C GLU A 10 12.85 -1.66 6.77
N TYR A 11 12.46 -1.64 8.05
CA TYR A 11 12.60 -0.45 8.89
C TYR A 11 13.98 -0.43 9.53
N ASP A 12 14.88 0.39 8.98
CA ASP A 12 16.21 0.65 9.53
C ASP A 12 16.56 2.14 9.44
N GLY A 13 17.76 2.53 9.86
CA GLY A 13 18.23 3.91 9.82
C GLY A 13 18.27 4.54 8.41
N ASN A 14 18.22 3.75 7.36
CA ASN A 14 18.30 4.19 5.97
C ASN A 14 16.94 4.23 5.24
N THR A 15 15.86 3.86 5.91
CA THR A 15 14.53 3.75 5.31
C THR A 15 14.11 5.02 4.55
N GLN A 16 14.40 6.20 5.09
CA GLN A 16 14.06 7.46 4.44
C GLN A 16 14.93 7.75 3.21
N ILE A 17 16.19 7.36 3.25
CA ILE A 17 17.15 7.57 2.14
C ILE A 17 16.78 6.64 0.98
N ARG A 18 16.40 5.41 1.26
CA ARG A 18 15.98 4.43 0.22
C ARG A 18 14.82 4.91 -0.64
N LYS A 19 13.93 5.74 -0.13
CA LYS A 19 12.86 6.36 -0.93
C LYS A 19 13.37 7.18 -2.12
N TYR A 20 14.61 7.65 -2.05
CA TYR A 20 15.25 8.50 -3.06
C TYR A 20 16.34 7.81 -3.86
N THR A 21 16.83 6.68 -3.38
CA THR A 21 18.02 6.02 -3.93
C THR A 21 17.76 4.62 -4.47
N ALA A 22 16.64 3.97 -4.10
CA ALA A 22 16.31 2.64 -4.56
C ALA A 22 15.43 2.70 -5.81
N ASP A 23 15.85 2.02 -6.86
CA ASP A 23 15.03 1.76 -8.03
C ASP A 23 14.05 0.60 -7.78
N GLU A 24 13.03 0.46 -8.64
CA GLU A 24 12.04 -0.63 -8.54
C GLU A 24 12.70 -2.02 -8.57
N ALA A 25 13.82 -2.17 -9.27
CA ALA A 25 14.58 -3.41 -9.31
C ALA A 25 15.22 -3.74 -7.94
N ASP A 26 15.77 -2.73 -7.24
CA ASP A 26 16.34 -2.91 -5.92
C ASP A 26 15.27 -3.36 -4.92
N ILE A 27 14.10 -2.73 -4.97
CA ILE A 27 12.94 -3.09 -4.15
C ILE A 27 12.49 -4.53 -4.47
N ALA A 28 12.46 -4.90 -5.76
CA ALA A 28 12.05 -6.24 -6.18
C ALA A 28 12.99 -7.33 -5.64
N TYR A 29 14.31 -7.12 -5.75
CA TYR A 29 15.28 -8.09 -5.22
C TYR A 29 15.21 -8.20 -3.69
N ASN A 30 15.05 -7.09 -2.97
CA ASN A 30 14.86 -7.12 -1.53
C ASN A 30 13.56 -7.83 -1.13
N SER A 31 12.47 -7.65 -1.87
CA SER A 31 11.20 -8.28 -1.57
C SER A 31 11.23 -9.81 -1.70
N VAL A 32 12.08 -10.35 -2.57
CA VAL A 32 12.33 -11.81 -2.68
C VAL A 32 12.87 -12.35 -1.36
N LYS A 33 13.87 -11.68 -0.77
CA LYS A 33 14.44 -12.07 0.54
C LYS A 33 13.37 -12.06 1.64
N PHE A 34 12.54 -11.03 1.69
CA PHE A 34 11.49 -10.95 2.72
C PHE A 34 10.38 -11.99 2.51
N ALA A 35 10.04 -12.31 1.27
CA ALA A 35 9.12 -13.41 0.97
C ALA A 35 9.69 -14.75 1.47
N GLU A 36 10.96 -15.04 1.18
CA GLU A 36 11.62 -16.26 1.64
C GLU A 36 11.65 -16.37 3.17
N VAL A 37 12.12 -15.32 3.86
CA VAL A 37 12.17 -15.28 5.34
C VAL A 37 10.78 -15.49 5.93
N THR A 38 9.75 -14.86 5.39
CA THR A 38 8.37 -14.98 5.85
C THR A 38 7.85 -16.41 5.67
N LEU A 39 8.13 -17.03 4.52
CA LEU A 39 7.75 -18.41 4.25
C LEU A 39 8.45 -19.39 5.21
N LEU A 40 9.75 -19.24 5.40
CA LEU A 40 10.56 -20.10 6.28
C LEU A 40 10.15 -19.99 7.76
N ASN A 41 9.56 -18.85 8.16
CA ASN A 41 8.94 -18.69 9.47
C ASN A 41 7.51 -19.28 9.56
N GLY A 42 7.06 -20.03 8.55
CA GLY A 42 5.81 -20.77 8.56
C GLY A 42 4.58 -20.02 8.03
N PHE A 43 4.73 -18.81 7.51
CA PHE A 43 3.63 -18.06 6.90
C PHE A 43 3.44 -18.46 5.44
N THR A 44 2.59 -19.44 5.18
CA THR A 44 2.34 -19.98 3.83
C THR A 44 1.36 -19.14 3.00
N THR A 45 0.67 -18.21 3.61
CA THR A 45 -0.21 -17.23 2.96
C THR A 45 -0.12 -15.89 3.69
N VAL A 46 0.03 -14.81 2.94
CA VAL A 46 0.06 -13.46 3.49
C VAL A 46 -0.80 -12.50 2.68
N ARG A 47 -1.26 -11.43 3.35
CA ARG A 47 -1.88 -10.30 2.70
C ARG A 47 -0.97 -9.07 2.81
N ASP A 48 -0.37 -8.68 1.70
CA ASP A 48 0.50 -7.51 1.59
C ASP A 48 -0.35 -6.25 1.33
N LEU A 49 -0.45 -5.41 2.35
CA LEU A 49 -1.36 -4.27 2.38
C LEU A 49 -0.65 -2.93 2.10
N GLY A 50 0.22 -2.92 1.16
CA GLY A 50 0.80 -1.69 0.64
C GLY A 50 2.28 -1.78 0.34
N GLY A 51 2.67 -1.06 -0.68
CA GLY A 51 4.03 -0.98 -1.18
C GLY A 51 4.13 -0.01 -2.36
N THR A 52 5.17 -0.12 -3.13
CA THR A 52 5.40 0.70 -4.32
C THR A 52 4.61 0.22 -5.56
N GLY A 53 4.07 -0.99 -5.48
CA GLY A 53 3.46 -1.74 -6.58
C GLY A 53 4.34 -2.89 -7.08
N VAL A 54 5.59 -2.96 -6.66
CA VAL A 54 6.52 -4.09 -6.91
C VAL A 54 5.98 -5.38 -6.30
N ASN A 55 5.25 -5.32 -5.20
CA ASN A 55 4.59 -6.46 -4.56
C ASN A 55 3.60 -7.20 -5.49
N ILE A 56 3.01 -6.53 -6.48
CA ILE A 56 2.22 -7.20 -7.54
C ILE A 56 3.14 -8.06 -8.42
N SER A 57 4.30 -7.53 -8.78
CA SER A 57 5.31 -8.27 -9.57
C SER A 57 5.88 -9.45 -8.77
N LEU A 58 6.14 -9.28 -7.47
CA LEU A 58 6.56 -10.33 -6.55
C LEU A 58 5.54 -11.48 -6.54
N ARG A 59 4.26 -11.18 -6.28
CA ARG A 59 3.18 -12.17 -6.33
C ARG A 59 3.13 -12.91 -7.66
N ASN A 60 3.22 -12.17 -8.77
CA ASN A 60 3.18 -12.76 -10.11
C ASN A 60 4.38 -13.68 -10.37
N ALA A 61 5.57 -13.34 -9.88
CA ALA A 61 6.75 -14.17 -10.02
C ALA A 61 6.65 -15.46 -9.19
N ILE A 62 6.12 -15.38 -7.97
CA ILE A 62 5.83 -16.55 -7.12
C ILE A 62 4.80 -17.47 -7.82
N ASN A 63 3.68 -16.90 -8.28
CA ASN A 63 2.62 -17.68 -8.95
C ASN A 63 3.08 -18.37 -10.25
N LYS A 64 4.09 -17.81 -10.91
CA LYS A 64 4.72 -18.38 -12.11
C LYS A 64 5.87 -19.34 -11.79
N GLY A 65 6.15 -19.61 -10.52
CA GLY A 65 7.25 -20.48 -10.09
C GLY A 65 8.65 -19.95 -10.42
N LYS A 66 8.78 -18.63 -10.68
CA LYS A 66 10.09 -18.00 -10.96
C LYS A 66 10.92 -17.79 -9.70
N ILE A 67 10.26 -17.59 -8.57
CA ILE A 67 10.86 -17.45 -7.25
C ILE A 67 10.04 -18.25 -6.24
N ILE A 68 10.71 -18.70 -5.18
CA ILE A 68 10.07 -19.38 -4.06
C ILE A 68 9.47 -18.32 -3.12
N GLY A 69 8.25 -18.56 -2.69
CA GLY A 69 7.55 -17.69 -1.76
C GLY A 69 6.19 -18.26 -1.38
N GLN A 70 5.56 -17.63 -0.42
CA GLN A 70 4.21 -17.94 0.06
C GLN A 70 3.16 -17.46 -0.92
N ARG A 71 1.91 -17.86 -0.72
CA ARG A 71 0.78 -17.25 -1.43
C ARG A 71 0.64 -15.79 -0.98
N VAL A 72 0.73 -14.85 -1.91
CA VAL A 72 0.59 -13.42 -1.64
C VAL A 72 -0.72 -12.91 -2.21
N ILE A 73 -1.51 -12.22 -1.38
CA ILE A 73 -2.66 -11.41 -1.77
C ILE A 73 -2.22 -9.96 -1.60
N THR A 74 -2.24 -9.14 -2.65
CA THR A 74 -1.65 -7.80 -2.56
C THR A 74 -2.60 -6.68 -2.95
N ALA A 75 -2.50 -5.58 -2.21
CA ALA A 75 -3.20 -4.33 -2.52
C ALA A 75 -2.44 -3.43 -3.51
N GLY A 76 -1.18 -3.76 -3.82
CA GLY A 76 -0.32 -2.82 -4.54
C GLY A 76 -0.05 -1.56 -3.71
N LYS A 77 -0.23 -0.38 -4.30
CA LYS A 77 -0.10 0.90 -3.57
C LYS A 77 -1.34 1.16 -2.71
N THR A 78 -1.14 1.58 -1.47
CA THR A 78 -2.20 2.06 -0.57
C THR A 78 -2.91 3.29 -1.17
N ILE A 79 -4.17 3.49 -0.82
CA ILE A 79 -4.90 4.72 -1.09
C ILE A 79 -4.95 5.54 0.21
N ALA A 80 -4.49 6.78 0.13
CA ALA A 80 -4.49 7.76 1.21
C ALA A 80 -5.10 9.07 0.74
N THR A 81 -5.56 9.88 1.68
CA THR A 81 -5.88 11.28 1.39
C THR A 81 -4.60 12.11 1.33
N LYS A 82 -4.66 13.26 0.66
CA LYS A 82 -3.55 14.21 0.59
C LYS A 82 -3.15 14.67 1.99
N GLY A 83 -1.88 14.48 2.33
CA GLY A 83 -1.37 14.72 3.68
C GLY A 83 -1.74 13.63 4.71
N GLY A 84 -2.45 12.59 4.31
CA GLY A 84 -2.85 11.47 5.18
C GLY A 84 -1.70 10.51 5.49
N HIS A 85 -1.99 9.50 6.33
CA HIS A 85 -0.98 8.58 6.88
C HIS A 85 -0.09 7.91 5.84
N ALA A 86 -0.64 7.46 4.72
CA ALA A 86 0.12 6.81 3.65
C ALA A 86 0.43 7.72 2.45
N ASP A 87 0.31 9.04 2.59
CA ASP A 87 0.83 9.96 1.57
C ASP A 87 2.35 9.88 1.55
N PRO A 88 2.97 9.38 0.46
CA PRO A 88 4.41 9.11 0.43
C PRO A 88 5.25 10.38 0.48
N THR A 89 4.65 11.55 0.30
CA THR A 89 5.35 12.85 0.26
C THR A 89 5.36 13.57 1.60
N ASN A 90 4.67 13.05 2.62
CA ASN A 90 4.67 13.63 3.94
C ASN A 90 6.09 13.75 4.53
N GLY A 91 6.42 14.96 5.02
CA GLY A 91 7.75 15.26 5.57
C GLY A 91 8.86 15.39 4.54
N SER A 92 8.55 15.28 3.26
CA SER A 92 9.54 15.32 2.17
C SER A 92 9.64 16.71 1.51
N ASN A 93 10.75 16.98 0.87
CA ASN A 93 10.93 18.21 0.12
C ASN A 93 10.10 18.15 -1.19
N ARG A 94 9.06 18.97 -1.26
CA ARG A 94 8.12 19.01 -2.41
C ARG A 94 8.78 19.29 -3.75
N LYS A 95 9.93 19.96 -3.78
CA LYS A 95 10.69 20.20 -5.01
C LYS A 95 11.33 18.93 -5.58
N LEU A 96 11.54 17.91 -4.75
CA LEU A 96 12.16 16.65 -5.16
C LEU A 96 11.12 15.58 -5.52
N ILE A 97 9.98 15.54 -4.81
CA ILE A 97 9.01 14.44 -4.96
C ILE A 97 7.77 14.87 -5.76
N GLY A 98 7.50 16.17 -5.82
CA GLY A 98 6.28 16.66 -6.46
C GLY A 98 5.04 16.45 -5.59
N ASP A 99 3.87 16.39 -6.23
CA ASP A 99 2.56 16.29 -5.58
C ASP A 99 1.82 15.07 -6.17
N PRO A 100 1.68 13.98 -5.42
CA PRO A 100 1.12 12.74 -5.94
C PRO A 100 -0.36 12.87 -6.25
N VAL A 101 -0.81 12.08 -7.23
CA VAL A 101 -2.18 12.05 -7.75
C VAL A 101 -2.80 10.65 -7.52
N PRO A 102 -4.08 10.41 -7.88
CA PRO A 102 -4.75 9.12 -7.66
C PRO A 102 -4.01 7.89 -8.23
N LYS A 103 -3.23 8.07 -9.29
CA LYS A 103 -2.37 7.01 -9.86
C LYS A 103 -1.33 6.54 -8.83
N GLU A 104 -0.75 7.44 -8.08
CA GLU A 104 0.22 7.16 -7.03
C GLU A 104 -0.46 6.72 -5.71
N GLY A 105 -1.78 6.87 -5.60
CA GLY A 105 -2.57 6.46 -4.42
C GLY A 105 -3.00 7.61 -3.53
N VAL A 106 -2.82 8.86 -3.94
CA VAL A 106 -3.25 10.01 -3.14
C VAL A 106 -4.50 10.63 -3.75
N ILE A 107 -5.55 10.75 -2.95
CA ILE A 107 -6.85 11.26 -3.37
C ILE A 107 -7.22 12.52 -2.60
N ASN A 108 -8.12 13.32 -3.18
CA ASN A 108 -8.63 14.56 -2.60
C ASN A 108 -10.11 14.80 -2.94
N SER A 109 -10.79 13.78 -3.41
CA SER A 109 -12.21 13.83 -3.76
C SER A 109 -12.78 12.44 -4.03
N VAL A 110 -14.13 12.33 -4.06
CA VAL A 110 -14.84 11.11 -4.46
C VAL A 110 -14.46 10.64 -5.87
N GLU A 111 -14.26 11.56 -6.81
CA GLU A 111 -13.83 11.20 -8.16
C GLU A 111 -12.40 10.65 -8.19
N ASP A 112 -11.50 11.19 -7.37
CA ASP A 112 -10.15 10.67 -7.24
C ASP A 112 -10.16 9.29 -6.58
N ALA A 113 -11.04 9.06 -5.61
CA ALA A 113 -11.25 7.74 -4.99
C ALA A 113 -11.57 6.68 -6.04
N LYS A 114 -12.54 6.95 -6.92
CA LYS A 114 -12.90 6.05 -8.03
C LYS A 114 -11.74 5.82 -9.00
N LYS A 115 -10.98 6.88 -9.36
CA LYS A 115 -9.80 6.77 -10.21
C LYS A 115 -8.73 5.88 -9.58
N ALA A 116 -8.48 6.06 -8.27
CA ALA A 116 -7.50 5.29 -7.55
C ALA A 116 -7.85 3.79 -7.52
N VAL A 117 -9.10 3.42 -7.23
CA VAL A 117 -9.56 2.02 -7.24
C VAL A 117 -9.42 1.41 -8.64
N ARG A 118 -9.87 2.10 -9.69
CA ARG A 118 -9.71 1.64 -11.08
C ARG A 118 -8.25 1.43 -11.45
N GLN A 119 -7.36 2.29 -10.96
CA GLN A 119 -5.93 2.13 -11.21
C GLN A 119 -5.36 0.89 -10.49
N ARG A 120 -5.80 0.59 -9.25
CA ARG A 120 -5.40 -0.65 -8.54
C ARG A 120 -5.87 -1.88 -9.29
N TYR A 121 -7.13 -1.89 -9.72
CA TYR A 121 -7.67 -2.97 -10.56
C TYR A 121 -6.86 -3.15 -11.85
N LYS A 122 -6.61 -2.06 -12.59
CA LYS A 122 -5.79 -2.07 -13.83
C LYS A 122 -4.40 -2.64 -13.59
N ASN A 123 -3.79 -2.32 -12.45
CA ASN A 123 -2.45 -2.79 -12.09
C ASN A 123 -2.45 -4.26 -11.65
N GLY A 124 -3.62 -4.87 -11.42
CA GLY A 124 -3.77 -6.26 -11.01
C GLY A 124 -3.67 -6.47 -9.49
N ALA A 125 -4.04 -5.49 -8.67
CA ALA A 125 -4.20 -5.69 -7.24
C ALA A 125 -5.33 -6.68 -6.93
N ASP A 126 -5.20 -7.45 -5.86
CA ASP A 126 -6.20 -8.43 -5.40
C ASP A 126 -7.23 -7.82 -4.46
N CYS A 127 -6.85 -6.75 -3.78
CA CYS A 127 -7.68 -6.01 -2.83
C CYS A 127 -7.31 -4.53 -2.82
N ILE A 128 -8.10 -3.73 -2.12
CA ILE A 128 -7.83 -2.31 -1.90
C ILE A 128 -7.35 -2.12 -0.46
N LYS A 129 -6.36 -1.27 -0.26
CA LYS A 129 -5.94 -0.78 1.06
C LYS A 129 -6.15 0.71 1.15
N ILE A 130 -6.76 1.14 2.26
CA ILE A 130 -6.90 2.55 2.64
C ILE A 130 -6.26 2.80 4.01
N THR A 131 -5.92 4.06 4.30
CA THR A 131 -5.54 4.53 5.64
C THR A 131 -6.62 5.47 6.15
N ALA A 132 -7.64 4.89 6.81
CA ALA A 132 -8.84 5.61 7.22
C ALA A 132 -8.55 6.66 8.31
N THR A 133 -7.57 6.38 9.17
CA THR A 133 -7.11 7.31 10.22
C THR A 133 -5.63 7.62 10.06
N GLY A 134 -5.10 8.51 10.88
CA GLY A 134 -3.68 8.68 11.10
C GLY A 134 -3.02 7.39 11.59
N GLY A 135 -1.76 7.47 11.97
CA GLY A 135 -1.02 6.33 12.51
C GLY A 135 0.20 6.79 13.30
N VAL A 136 0.64 5.96 14.23
CA VAL A 136 1.71 6.29 15.19
C VAL A 136 3.03 6.66 14.50
N LEU A 137 3.33 6.03 13.36
CA LEU A 137 4.58 6.26 12.62
C LEU A 137 4.44 7.33 11.51
N SER A 138 3.29 7.99 11.40
CA SER A 138 3.10 9.05 10.41
C SER A 138 3.52 10.42 10.96
N VAL A 139 3.88 11.32 10.06
CA VAL A 139 4.07 12.75 10.39
C VAL A 139 2.74 13.50 10.54
N ALA A 140 1.60 12.82 10.48
CA ALA A 140 0.29 13.38 10.74
C ALA A 140 0.19 13.83 12.21
N LYS A 141 -0.50 14.95 12.45
CA LYS A 141 -0.60 15.56 13.79
C LYS A 141 -1.38 14.70 14.80
N SER A 142 -2.25 13.83 14.34
CA SER A 142 -3.03 12.90 15.17
C SER A 142 -3.04 11.51 14.54
N GLY A 143 -2.86 10.48 15.37
CA GLY A 143 -2.99 9.07 14.98
C GLY A 143 -4.43 8.61 14.86
N ASP A 144 -5.36 9.28 15.53
CA ASP A 144 -6.73 8.78 15.77
C ASP A 144 -7.77 9.39 14.82
N ASN A 145 -7.52 10.61 14.35
CA ASN A 145 -8.50 11.34 13.55
C ASN A 145 -8.75 10.69 12.18
N PRO A 146 -10.03 10.68 11.73
CA PRO A 146 -10.38 10.22 10.38
C PRO A 146 -9.73 11.12 9.33
N GLN A 147 -9.28 10.51 8.24
CA GLN A 147 -8.58 11.20 7.15
C GLN A 147 -9.35 11.19 5.83
N PHE A 148 -10.40 10.39 5.75
CA PHE A 148 -11.32 10.35 4.62
C PHE A 148 -12.69 10.90 5.05
N THR A 149 -13.43 11.44 4.10
CA THR A 149 -14.86 11.66 4.29
C THR A 149 -15.62 10.34 4.14
N ILE A 150 -16.83 10.26 4.70
CA ILE A 150 -17.68 9.08 4.57
C ILE A 150 -17.99 8.80 3.09
N GLU A 151 -18.18 9.84 2.29
CA GLU A 151 -18.47 9.75 0.87
C GLU A 151 -17.27 9.16 0.07
N GLU A 152 -16.07 9.53 0.43
CA GLU A 152 -14.83 8.97 -0.18
C GLU A 152 -14.67 7.49 0.16
N VAL A 153 -14.84 7.11 1.42
CA VAL A 153 -14.79 5.70 1.84
C VAL A 153 -15.88 4.90 1.14
N LYS A 154 -17.12 5.42 1.10
CA LYS A 154 -18.23 4.78 0.40
C LYS A 154 -17.92 4.58 -1.08
N ALA A 155 -17.39 5.59 -1.75
CA ALA A 155 -17.04 5.52 -3.17
C ALA A 155 -15.93 4.46 -3.43
N ILE A 156 -14.95 4.34 -2.53
CA ILE A 156 -13.93 3.30 -2.61
C ILE A 156 -14.56 1.91 -2.47
N CYS A 157 -15.40 1.72 -1.45
CA CYS A 157 -16.03 0.44 -1.16
C CYS A 157 -16.97 -0.01 -2.30
N ASP A 158 -17.83 0.90 -2.79
CA ASP A 158 -18.76 0.62 -3.88
C ASP A 158 -17.98 0.24 -5.16
N MET A 159 -16.97 1.03 -5.52
CA MET A 159 -16.15 0.75 -6.70
C MET A 159 -15.33 -0.55 -6.56
N ALA A 160 -14.78 -0.84 -5.39
CA ALA A 160 -14.08 -2.09 -5.13
C ALA A 160 -15.02 -3.29 -5.28
N LYS A 161 -16.24 -3.19 -4.76
CA LYS A 161 -17.28 -4.21 -4.89
C LYS A 161 -17.63 -4.49 -6.36
N ASP A 162 -17.74 -3.45 -7.20
CA ASP A 162 -18.02 -3.61 -8.63
C ASP A 162 -16.93 -4.43 -9.35
N TYR A 163 -15.70 -4.42 -8.83
CA TYR A 163 -14.59 -5.23 -9.33
C TYR A 163 -14.36 -6.53 -8.56
N GLY A 164 -15.24 -6.88 -7.63
CA GLY A 164 -15.11 -8.08 -6.79
C GLY A 164 -13.95 -8.04 -5.80
N MET A 165 -13.46 -6.84 -5.45
CA MET A 165 -12.36 -6.64 -4.52
C MET A 165 -12.86 -6.29 -3.12
N HIS A 166 -12.13 -6.76 -2.10
CA HIS A 166 -12.32 -6.34 -0.70
C HIS A 166 -11.51 -5.09 -0.38
N VAL A 167 -11.98 -4.31 0.57
CA VAL A 167 -11.25 -3.15 1.12
C VAL A 167 -10.72 -3.50 2.50
N ALA A 168 -9.45 -3.28 2.72
CA ALA A 168 -8.78 -3.35 4.02
C ALA A 168 -8.44 -1.94 4.49
N ALA A 169 -8.75 -1.60 5.74
CA ALA A 169 -8.49 -0.30 6.31
C ALA A 169 -7.42 -0.37 7.42
N HIS A 170 -6.49 0.59 7.41
CA HIS A 170 -5.83 1.01 8.62
C HIS A 170 -6.81 1.92 9.38
N ALA A 171 -7.17 1.54 10.58
CA ALA A 171 -8.08 2.29 11.43
C ALA A 171 -7.56 2.16 12.87
N HIS A 172 -6.93 3.23 13.37
CA HIS A 172 -6.30 3.24 14.68
C HIS A 172 -7.20 3.96 15.71
N GLY A 173 -7.92 4.99 15.28
CA GLY A 173 -8.93 5.68 16.09
C GLY A 173 -10.25 4.92 16.12
N ASP A 174 -11.03 5.16 17.14
CA ASP A 174 -12.33 4.55 17.45
C ASP A 174 -13.53 5.51 17.30
N GLU A 175 -13.32 6.75 16.82
CA GLU A 175 -14.35 7.76 16.57
C GLU A 175 -14.95 7.73 15.15
#